data_09a720670522df5304928347841690e6
#
_entry.id   09a720670522df5304928347841690e6
#
_cell.length_a   1.000
_cell.length_b   1.000
_cell.length_c   1.000
_cell.angle_alpha   90.00
_cell.angle_beta   90.00
_cell.angle_gamma   90.00
#
_symmetry.space_group_name_H-M   'P 1'
#
loop_
_entity.id
_entity.type
_entity.pdbx_description
1 polymer ?
#
loop_
_entity_poly.entity_id
_entity_poly.type
_entity_poly.pdbx_seq_one_letter_code
_entity_poly.pdbx_strand_id
1 'polypeptide(L)'
;MCILVFDWQPGTRQPLLLLANRDEFHARPTAALAQWTDLPLVHAGRDLQAGGSWLGVAPGRRFATLTNIREPELARPRSRGELVSQYLAGQQLPGQYLQELVAIAGEYSGFNLLAGDTDELWFLHAKAEQPQQLAPGIYALCNANLDTPWPKLVRLRTAFSQTDQHDDEALFALMQDSWRPSDGMLPETGVGFAVERQSSSVLIRGEQYGTRATSLVRMGADSMQLTERSFAAGGRPAGECSLVVA
;
A
#
# COMPACT_ATOMS: atom_id res chain seq x y z
N MET A 1 8.11 4.43 2.83
CA MET A 1 6.90 5.22 2.45
C MET A 1 6.22 4.50 1.31
N CYS A 2 4.93 4.74 1.03
CA CYS A 2 4.20 4.06 -0.04
C CYS A 2 3.26 5.03 -0.74
N ILE A 3 2.87 4.71 -1.95
CA ILE A 3 1.77 5.37 -2.68
C ILE A 3 0.94 4.28 -3.32
N LEU A 4 -0.38 4.46 -3.31
CA LEU A 4 -1.30 3.53 -3.95
C LEU A 4 -2.49 4.27 -4.58
N VAL A 5 -3.08 3.63 -5.58
CA VAL A 5 -4.34 4.02 -6.22
C VAL A 5 -5.19 2.78 -6.41
N PHE A 6 -6.48 2.90 -6.22
CA PHE A 6 -7.39 1.76 -6.35
C PHE A 6 -8.79 2.16 -6.79
N ASP A 7 -9.45 1.23 -7.48
CA ASP A 7 -10.87 1.27 -7.79
C ASP A 7 -11.58 0.22 -6.94
N TRP A 8 -12.56 0.67 -6.16
CA TRP A 8 -13.41 -0.14 -5.30
C TRP A 8 -14.84 -0.18 -5.84
N GLN A 9 -15.31 -1.36 -6.27
CA GLN A 9 -16.61 -1.56 -6.91
C GLN A 9 -17.27 -2.83 -6.37
N PRO A 10 -17.70 -2.86 -5.09
CA PRO A 10 -18.32 -4.05 -4.49
C PRO A 10 -19.54 -4.51 -5.28
N GLY A 11 -19.79 -5.81 -5.30
CA GLY A 11 -20.91 -6.41 -6.05
C GLY A 11 -20.64 -6.58 -7.54
N THR A 12 -19.48 -6.18 -8.06
CA THR A 12 -19.08 -6.43 -9.46
C THR A 12 -18.22 -7.69 -9.57
N ARG A 13 -17.88 -8.09 -10.81
CA ARG A 13 -16.95 -9.21 -11.04
C ARG A 13 -15.52 -8.92 -10.64
N GLN A 14 -15.14 -7.65 -10.51
CA GLN A 14 -13.84 -7.19 -10.05
C GLN A 14 -14.05 -6.13 -8.97
N PRO A 15 -14.31 -6.54 -7.71
CA PRO A 15 -14.57 -5.61 -6.61
C PRO A 15 -13.41 -4.67 -6.31
N LEU A 16 -12.16 -5.12 -6.48
CA LEU A 16 -10.98 -4.30 -6.20
C LEU A 16 -9.94 -4.46 -7.31
N LEU A 17 -9.48 -3.32 -7.81
CA LEU A 17 -8.23 -3.18 -8.56
C LEU A 17 -7.35 -2.20 -7.82
N LEU A 18 -6.12 -2.61 -7.46
CA LEU A 18 -5.21 -1.75 -6.71
C LEU A 18 -3.79 -1.84 -7.24
N LEU A 19 -3.14 -0.70 -7.32
CA LEU A 19 -1.70 -0.54 -7.59
C LEU A 19 -1.03 0.13 -6.40
N ALA A 20 0.14 -0.36 -6.01
CA ALA A 20 0.91 0.21 -4.91
C ALA A 20 2.43 0.16 -5.17
N ASN A 21 3.13 1.25 -4.82
CA ASN A 21 4.60 1.25 -4.69
C ASN A 21 4.97 1.21 -3.22
N ARG A 22 5.90 0.33 -2.87
CA ARG A 22 6.62 0.33 -1.60
C ARG A 22 7.94 1.06 -1.74
N ASP A 23 8.10 2.15 -1.01
CA ASP A 23 9.36 2.90 -0.95
C ASP A 23 10.06 2.63 0.38
N GLU A 24 11.32 2.19 0.32
CA GLU A 24 12.08 1.79 1.49
C GLU A 24 13.60 1.89 1.23
N PHE A 25 14.40 1.87 2.28
CA PHE A 25 15.86 1.74 2.17
C PHE A 25 16.24 0.41 1.51
N HIS A 26 17.17 0.48 0.53
CA HIS A 26 17.63 -0.73 -0.16
C HIS A 26 18.38 -1.68 0.77
N ALA A 27 19.02 -1.17 1.82
CA ALA A 27 19.68 -1.97 2.85
C ALA A 27 18.71 -2.75 3.76
N ARG A 28 17.38 -2.40 3.77
CA ARG A 28 16.40 -3.11 4.58
C ARG A 28 16.11 -4.48 3.99
N PRO A 29 16.40 -5.58 4.72
CA PRO A 29 16.21 -6.93 4.19
C PRO A 29 14.72 -7.20 3.95
N THR A 30 14.41 -7.72 2.76
CA THR A 30 13.03 -7.93 2.30
C THR A 30 12.97 -9.22 1.49
N ALA A 31 11.99 -10.08 1.75
CA ALA A 31 11.63 -11.19 0.89
C ALA A 31 10.55 -10.75 -0.12
N ALA A 32 10.66 -11.26 -1.34
CA ALA A 32 9.67 -11.06 -2.40
C ALA A 32 8.33 -11.74 -2.04
N LEU A 33 7.30 -11.42 -2.81
CA LEU A 33 5.97 -12.03 -2.70
C LEU A 33 6.04 -13.56 -2.68
N ALA A 34 5.49 -14.16 -1.62
CA ALA A 34 5.35 -15.60 -1.44
C ALA A 34 4.22 -15.92 -0.46
N GLN A 35 3.77 -17.19 -0.43
CA GLN A 35 3.01 -17.72 0.70
C GLN A 35 3.96 -17.89 1.90
N TRP A 36 3.56 -17.41 3.08
CA TRP A 36 4.41 -17.51 4.27
C TRP A 36 4.33 -18.90 4.90
N THR A 37 5.47 -19.46 5.28
CA THR A 37 5.54 -20.81 5.86
C THR A 37 5.04 -20.85 7.30
N ASP A 38 5.25 -19.79 8.06
CA ASP A 38 4.83 -19.64 9.46
C ASP A 38 3.40 -19.12 9.63
N LEU A 39 2.85 -18.45 8.61
CA LEU A 39 1.46 -17.97 8.53
C LEU A 39 0.87 -18.35 7.16
N PRO A 40 0.47 -19.61 6.94
CA PRO A 40 0.13 -20.14 5.61
C PRO A 40 -1.06 -19.47 4.91
N LEU A 41 -1.88 -18.71 5.62
CA LEU A 41 -2.94 -17.91 5.01
C LEU A 41 -2.41 -16.63 4.37
N VAL A 42 -1.23 -16.16 4.76
CA VAL A 42 -0.67 -14.88 4.29
C VAL A 42 0.13 -15.08 3.00
N HIS A 43 -0.27 -14.34 1.96
CA HIS A 43 0.44 -14.24 0.69
C HIS A 43 0.88 -12.79 0.50
N ALA A 44 2.17 -12.52 0.70
CA ALA A 44 2.71 -11.17 0.76
C ALA A 44 4.23 -11.16 0.56
N GLY A 45 4.80 -10.02 0.19
CA GLY A 45 6.20 -9.73 0.45
C GLY A 45 6.45 -9.63 1.97
N ARG A 46 7.69 -9.81 2.43
CA ARG A 46 7.98 -9.78 3.86
C ARG A 46 9.13 -8.85 4.20
N ASP A 47 8.92 -7.99 5.17
CA ASP A 47 9.97 -7.23 5.83
C ASP A 47 10.72 -8.17 6.79
N LEU A 48 11.93 -8.56 6.45
CA LEU A 48 12.70 -9.53 7.24
C LEU A 48 13.32 -8.92 8.50
N GLN A 49 13.33 -7.59 8.63
CA GLN A 49 13.79 -6.91 9.84
C GLN A 49 12.71 -6.88 10.93
N ALA A 50 11.45 -6.62 10.55
CA ALA A 50 10.34 -6.46 11.49
C ALA A 50 9.32 -7.61 11.42
N GLY A 51 9.46 -8.55 10.48
CA GLY A 51 8.64 -9.75 10.36
C GLY A 51 7.27 -9.59 9.72
N GLY A 52 6.80 -8.35 9.50
CA GLY A 52 5.48 -8.04 8.94
C GLY A 52 5.47 -7.76 7.43
N SER A 53 4.36 -7.21 6.93
CA SER A 53 4.19 -6.83 5.52
C SER A 53 3.63 -5.42 5.35
N TRP A 54 3.67 -4.92 4.10
CA TRP A 54 3.08 -3.64 3.68
C TRP A 54 1.80 -3.82 2.85
N LEU A 55 1.66 -4.98 2.20
CA LEU A 55 0.53 -5.36 1.36
C LEU A 55 0.49 -6.87 1.24
N GLY A 56 -0.70 -7.44 1.29
CA GLY A 56 -0.89 -8.86 1.07
C GLY A 56 -2.35 -9.25 0.89
N VAL A 57 -2.53 -10.52 0.57
CA VAL A 57 -3.84 -11.16 0.37
C VAL A 57 -3.89 -12.49 1.14
N ALA A 58 -5.11 -12.96 1.40
CA ALA A 58 -5.35 -14.24 2.04
C ALA A 58 -6.60 -14.91 1.44
N PRO A 59 -6.80 -16.24 1.65
CA PRO A 59 -8.02 -16.94 1.26
C PRO A 59 -9.29 -16.24 1.76
N GLY A 60 -10.40 -16.46 1.05
CA GLY A 60 -11.63 -15.71 1.32
C GLY A 60 -11.59 -14.28 0.78
N ARG A 61 -10.67 -14.00 -0.15
CA ARG A 61 -10.48 -12.69 -0.81
C ARG A 61 -10.23 -11.56 0.19
N ARG A 62 -9.52 -11.89 1.27
CA ARG A 62 -9.08 -10.92 2.28
C ARG A 62 -7.87 -10.15 1.76
N PHE A 63 -7.88 -8.85 1.95
CA PHE A 63 -6.85 -7.92 1.48
C PHE A 63 -6.49 -6.93 2.57
N ALA A 64 -5.21 -6.60 2.70
CA ALA A 64 -4.77 -5.48 3.51
C ALA A 64 -3.52 -4.82 2.94
N THR A 65 -3.44 -3.50 3.10
CA THR A 65 -2.24 -2.71 2.77
C THR A 65 -2.11 -1.52 3.70
N LEU A 66 -0.89 -1.07 3.93
CA LEU A 66 -0.61 0.10 4.75
C LEU A 66 0.31 1.11 4.06
N THR A 67 0.18 2.36 4.45
CA THR A 67 1.18 3.40 4.21
C THR A 67 1.59 4.05 5.53
N ASN A 68 2.83 4.53 5.62
CA ASN A 68 3.26 5.35 6.74
C ASN A 68 2.66 6.75 6.62
N ILE A 69 2.32 7.39 7.73
CA ILE A 69 2.08 8.83 7.75
C ILE A 69 3.46 9.52 7.72
N ARG A 70 3.60 10.54 6.87
CA ARG A 70 4.82 11.35 6.80
C ARG A 70 4.78 12.43 7.87
N GLU A 71 5.50 12.18 8.93
CA GLU A 71 5.68 13.06 10.08
C GLU A 71 7.04 12.78 10.70
N PRO A 72 7.58 13.68 11.55
CA PRO A 72 8.77 13.39 12.34
C PRO A 72 8.59 12.07 13.11
N GLU A 73 9.50 11.14 12.92
CA GLU A 73 9.34 9.79 13.45
C GLU A 73 9.53 9.77 14.98
N LEU A 74 8.53 9.21 15.65
CA LEU A 74 8.62 8.85 17.06
C LEU A 74 8.79 7.33 17.14
N ALA A 75 9.84 6.87 17.83
CA ALA A 75 10.02 5.44 18.08
C ALA A 75 8.82 4.89 18.86
N ARG A 76 8.24 3.80 18.35
CA ARG A 76 7.11 3.10 18.97
C ARG A 76 7.44 1.62 19.13
N PRO A 77 6.85 0.95 20.13
CA PRO A 77 7.22 -0.42 20.47
C PRO A 77 6.84 -1.44 19.37
N ARG A 78 5.81 -1.14 18.57
CA ARG A 78 5.25 -2.10 17.61
C ARG A 78 5.53 -1.72 16.16
N SER A 79 5.71 -2.75 15.32
CA SER A 79 5.90 -2.59 13.88
C SER A 79 4.56 -2.47 13.16
N ARG A 80 4.39 -1.43 12.33
CA ARG A 80 3.20 -1.26 11.50
C ARG A 80 2.92 -2.46 10.59
N GLY A 81 3.98 -3.16 10.14
CA GLY A 81 3.84 -4.31 9.24
C GLY A 81 3.05 -5.48 9.83
N GLU A 82 2.98 -5.60 11.16
CA GLU A 82 2.15 -6.63 11.80
C GLU A 82 0.66 -6.40 11.61
N LEU A 83 0.22 -5.14 11.42
CA LEU A 83 -1.18 -4.80 11.19
C LEU A 83 -1.75 -5.49 9.94
N VAL A 84 -0.94 -5.59 8.88
CA VAL A 84 -1.31 -6.31 7.65
C VAL A 84 -1.34 -7.81 7.90
N SER A 85 -0.26 -8.38 8.44
CA SER A 85 -0.14 -9.84 8.62
C SER A 85 -1.12 -10.39 9.65
N GLN A 86 -1.43 -9.67 10.73
CA GLN A 86 -2.43 -10.08 11.73
C GLN A 86 -3.84 -10.12 11.14
N TYR A 87 -4.23 -9.10 10.35
CA TYR A 87 -5.52 -9.12 9.67
C TYR A 87 -5.64 -10.32 8.72
N LEU A 88 -4.62 -10.55 7.87
CA LEU A 88 -4.64 -11.61 6.86
C LEU A 88 -4.60 -13.02 7.47
N ALA A 89 -3.93 -13.19 8.60
CA ALA A 89 -3.88 -14.48 9.34
C ALA A 89 -5.12 -14.71 10.21
N GLY A 90 -5.90 -13.65 10.49
CA GLY A 90 -7.07 -13.70 11.37
C GLY A 90 -8.36 -14.04 10.63
N GLN A 91 -9.48 -14.04 11.40
CA GLN A 91 -10.84 -14.33 10.91
C GLN A 91 -11.81 -13.15 11.13
N GLN A 92 -11.33 -12.05 11.73
CA GLN A 92 -12.16 -10.90 12.03
C GLN A 92 -12.67 -10.21 10.74
N LEU A 93 -13.87 -9.66 10.79
CA LEU A 93 -14.36 -8.78 9.75
C LEU A 93 -13.51 -7.51 9.66
N PRO A 94 -13.35 -6.91 8.46
CA PRO A 94 -12.47 -5.76 8.28
C PRO A 94 -12.78 -4.60 9.23
N GLY A 95 -14.07 -4.20 9.33
CA GLY A 95 -14.50 -3.11 10.20
C GLY A 95 -14.25 -3.38 11.68
N GLN A 96 -14.47 -4.62 12.15
CA GLN A 96 -14.20 -5.00 13.53
C GLN A 96 -12.71 -4.93 13.87
N TYR A 97 -11.86 -5.49 13.00
CA TYR A 97 -10.43 -5.44 13.15
C TYR A 97 -9.91 -4.00 13.27
N LEU A 98 -10.32 -3.12 12.35
CA LEU A 98 -9.91 -1.73 12.38
C LEU A 98 -10.45 -0.98 13.59
N GLN A 99 -11.67 -1.29 14.07
CA GLN A 99 -12.25 -0.68 15.26
C GLN A 99 -11.47 -1.03 16.53
N GLU A 100 -11.01 -2.26 16.67
CA GLU A 100 -10.16 -2.68 17.79
C GLU A 100 -8.79 -2.00 17.78
N LEU A 101 -8.24 -1.75 16.58
CA LEU A 101 -6.96 -1.06 16.43
C LEU A 101 -6.97 0.38 16.90
N VAL A 102 -8.12 1.06 16.89
CA VAL A 102 -8.22 2.46 17.39
C VAL A 102 -7.69 2.57 18.80
N ALA A 103 -8.02 1.61 19.68
CA ALA A 103 -7.61 1.63 21.09
C ALA A 103 -6.09 1.52 21.30
N ILE A 104 -5.37 0.91 20.35
CA ILE A 104 -3.93 0.66 20.43
C ILE A 104 -3.12 1.38 19.32
N ALA A 105 -3.76 2.22 18.52
CA ALA A 105 -3.10 2.93 17.42
C ALA A 105 -1.87 3.74 17.89
N GLY A 106 -1.90 4.24 19.12
CA GLY A 106 -0.78 4.95 19.75
C GLY A 106 0.47 4.11 20.03
N GLU A 107 0.39 2.78 19.96
CA GLU A 107 1.53 1.88 20.11
C GLU A 107 2.39 1.79 18.84
N TYR A 108 1.88 2.31 17.71
CA TYR A 108 2.52 2.34 16.41
C TYR A 108 2.93 3.76 16.01
N SER A 109 3.99 3.89 15.22
CA SER A 109 4.23 5.14 14.48
C SER A 109 3.08 5.37 13.48
N GLY A 110 2.84 6.61 13.07
CA GLY A 110 1.72 6.98 12.22
C GLY A 110 1.55 6.08 10.98
N PHE A 111 0.34 5.59 10.77
CA PHE A 111 -0.03 4.71 9.66
C PHE A 111 -1.40 5.05 9.08
N ASN A 112 -1.59 4.64 7.84
CA ASN A 112 -2.89 4.44 7.20
C ASN A 112 -3.02 2.95 6.90
N LEU A 113 -4.15 2.36 7.21
CA LEU A 113 -4.44 0.95 6.95
C LEU A 113 -5.72 0.82 6.15
N LEU A 114 -5.64 0.08 5.04
CA LEU A 114 -6.79 -0.44 4.31
C LEU A 114 -6.91 -1.92 4.59
N ALA A 115 -8.10 -2.39 4.94
CA ALA A 115 -8.41 -3.80 5.07
C ALA A 115 -9.82 -4.06 4.55
N GLY A 116 -10.00 -5.18 3.86
CA GLY A 116 -11.27 -5.52 3.24
C GLY A 116 -11.35 -6.93 2.71
N ASP A 117 -12.51 -7.22 2.14
CA ASP A 117 -12.83 -8.43 1.40
C ASP A 117 -13.67 -8.06 0.16
N THR A 118 -14.57 -8.94 -0.31
CA THR A 118 -15.42 -8.66 -1.49
C THR A 118 -16.57 -7.70 -1.23
N ASP A 119 -16.99 -7.59 0.02
CA ASP A 119 -18.23 -6.94 0.39
C ASP A 119 -17.98 -5.58 1.04
N GLU A 120 -16.86 -5.44 1.74
CA GLU A 120 -16.51 -4.21 2.43
C GLU A 120 -15.02 -3.88 2.39
N LEU A 121 -14.73 -2.60 2.25
CA LEU A 121 -13.38 -2.05 2.33
C LEU A 121 -13.37 -0.93 3.35
N TRP A 122 -12.49 -1.03 4.33
CA TRP A 122 -12.36 -0.09 5.44
C TRP A 122 -11.00 0.58 5.46
N PHE A 123 -11.00 1.83 5.88
CA PHE A 123 -9.83 2.68 6.03
C PHE A 123 -9.68 3.16 7.46
N LEU A 124 -8.47 3.09 8.02
CA LEU A 124 -8.12 3.68 9.31
C LEU A 124 -6.86 4.56 9.16
N HIS A 125 -7.01 5.84 9.45
CA HIS A 125 -5.90 6.74 9.72
C HIS A 125 -5.55 6.65 11.22
N ALA A 126 -4.28 6.45 11.58
CA ALA A 126 -3.85 6.19 12.97
C ALA A 126 -4.31 7.25 14.00
N LYS A 127 -4.64 8.46 13.54
CA LYS A 127 -5.12 9.56 14.40
C LYS A 127 -6.64 9.74 14.37
N ALA A 128 -7.37 8.86 13.68
CA ALA A 128 -8.82 8.92 13.62
C ALA A 128 -9.45 8.27 14.86
N GLU A 129 -10.59 8.76 15.27
CA GLU A 129 -11.36 8.22 16.41
C GLU A 129 -12.12 6.94 16.02
N GLN A 130 -12.33 6.71 14.74
CA GLN A 130 -13.02 5.53 14.21
C GLN A 130 -12.61 5.23 12.77
N PRO A 131 -12.66 3.97 12.33
CA PRO A 131 -12.43 3.61 10.94
C PRO A 131 -13.59 4.07 10.06
N GLN A 132 -13.31 4.21 8.75
CA GLN A 132 -14.26 4.61 7.73
C GLN A 132 -14.49 3.46 6.77
N GLN A 133 -15.74 3.05 6.56
CA GLN A 133 -16.12 2.19 5.45
C GLN A 133 -16.13 3.01 4.16
N LEU A 134 -15.50 2.48 3.10
CA LEU A 134 -15.40 3.19 1.83
C LEU A 134 -16.58 2.88 0.93
N ALA A 135 -17.17 3.92 0.35
CA ALA A 135 -18.16 3.80 -0.72
C ALA A 135 -17.47 3.36 -2.04
N PRO A 136 -18.23 2.85 -3.04
CA PRO A 136 -17.69 2.61 -4.37
C PRO A 136 -17.02 3.85 -4.96
N GLY A 137 -15.84 3.70 -5.59
CA GLY A 137 -15.12 4.81 -6.20
C GLY A 137 -13.63 4.58 -6.40
N ILE A 138 -13.00 5.54 -7.08
CA ILE A 138 -11.55 5.57 -7.29
C ILE A 138 -10.91 6.45 -6.22
N TYR A 139 -9.97 5.88 -5.50
CA TYR A 139 -9.24 6.49 -4.40
C TYR A 139 -7.74 6.46 -4.62
N ALA A 140 -7.04 7.35 -3.95
CA ALA A 140 -5.59 7.30 -3.90
C ALA A 140 -5.08 7.64 -2.49
N LEU A 141 -4.00 6.99 -2.08
CA LEU A 141 -3.44 7.14 -0.74
C LEU A 141 -1.92 7.23 -0.82
N CYS A 142 -1.36 8.11 -0.01
CA CYS A 142 0.08 8.24 0.14
C CYS A 142 0.44 8.30 1.63
N ASN A 143 1.17 9.31 2.04
CA ASN A 143 1.72 9.43 3.38
C ASN A 143 1.03 10.55 4.21
N ALA A 144 -0.19 10.91 3.83
CA ALA A 144 -1.13 11.74 4.57
C ALA A 144 -2.47 11.01 4.69
N ASN A 145 -3.59 11.70 4.84
CA ASN A 145 -4.90 11.05 4.84
C ASN A 145 -5.33 10.62 3.43
N LEU A 146 -6.36 9.79 3.34
CA LEU A 146 -6.97 9.34 2.08
C LEU A 146 -7.30 10.55 1.19
N ASP A 147 -7.00 10.43 -0.10
CA ASP A 147 -7.25 11.46 -1.13
C ASP A 147 -6.65 12.85 -0.84
N THR A 148 -5.69 12.97 0.09
CA THR A 148 -4.98 14.25 0.29
C THR A 148 -4.36 14.72 -1.03
N PRO A 149 -4.64 15.93 -1.53
CA PRO A 149 -4.35 16.33 -2.90
C PRO A 149 -2.87 16.71 -3.12
N TRP A 150 -1.94 15.83 -2.74
CA TRP A 150 -0.54 15.98 -3.11
C TRP A 150 -0.35 15.84 -4.62
N PRO A 151 0.52 16.64 -5.26
CA PRO A 151 0.64 16.68 -6.71
C PRO A 151 0.81 15.31 -7.37
N LYS A 152 1.68 14.45 -6.81
CA LYS A 152 1.88 13.09 -7.32
C LYS A 152 0.63 12.22 -7.19
N LEU A 153 -0.17 12.42 -6.13
CA LEU A 153 -1.37 11.62 -5.88
C LEU A 153 -2.49 12.01 -6.84
N VAL A 154 -2.70 13.31 -7.05
CA VAL A 154 -3.67 13.84 -8.02
C VAL A 154 -3.33 13.35 -9.43
N ARG A 155 -2.04 13.44 -9.81
CA ARG A 155 -1.54 12.99 -11.11
C ARG A 155 -1.76 11.48 -11.31
N LEU A 156 -1.39 10.66 -10.34
CA LEU A 156 -1.58 9.20 -10.39
C LEU A 156 -3.05 8.82 -10.50
N ARG A 157 -3.91 9.39 -9.64
CA ARG A 157 -5.35 9.11 -9.64
C ARG A 157 -6.00 9.49 -10.98
N THR A 158 -5.64 10.64 -11.54
CA THR A 158 -6.14 11.10 -12.85
C THR A 158 -5.70 10.14 -13.96
N ALA A 159 -4.42 9.77 -14.01
CA ALA A 159 -3.91 8.85 -15.01
C ALA A 159 -4.56 7.46 -14.89
N PHE A 160 -4.72 6.94 -13.66
CA PHE A 160 -5.38 5.66 -13.39
C PHE A 160 -6.83 5.64 -13.90
N SER A 161 -7.60 6.70 -13.67
CA SER A 161 -8.99 6.79 -14.13
C SER A 161 -9.15 6.82 -15.66
N GLN A 162 -8.07 7.09 -16.40
CA GLN A 162 -8.05 7.19 -17.86
C GLN A 162 -7.38 5.98 -18.53
N THR A 163 -6.77 5.07 -17.74
CA THR A 163 -6.06 3.90 -18.24
C THR A 163 -7.02 2.71 -18.37
N ASP A 164 -6.80 1.89 -19.42
CA ASP A 164 -7.51 0.62 -19.53
C ASP A 164 -7.15 -0.30 -18.34
N GLN A 165 -8.14 -0.55 -17.51
CA GLN A 165 -7.96 -1.36 -16.30
C GLN A 165 -7.74 -2.86 -16.61
N HIS A 166 -7.84 -3.30 -17.85
CA HIS A 166 -7.54 -4.68 -18.28
C HIS A 166 -6.11 -4.84 -18.81
N ASP A 167 -5.37 -3.74 -19.02
CA ASP A 167 -3.98 -3.75 -19.47
C ASP A 167 -3.02 -3.63 -18.28
N ASP A 168 -2.48 -4.78 -17.82
CA ASP A 168 -1.56 -4.82 -16.68
C ASP A 168 -0.27 -4.04 -16.95
N GLU A 169 0.25 -4.04 -18.19
CA GLU A 169 1.46 -3.29 -18.53
C GLU A 169 1.23 -1.78 -18.47
N ALA A 170 0.09 -1.30 -18.98
CA ALA A 170 -0.29 0.09 -18.86
C ALA A 170 -0.47 0.50 -17.39
N LEU A 171 -1.06 -0.36 -16.56
CA LEU A 171 -1.20 -0.13 -15.13
C LEU A 171 0.16 -0.07 -14.40
N PHE A 172 1.06 -1.02 -14.67
CA PHE A 172 2.42 -0.97 -14.12
C PHE A 172 3.20 0.27 -14.59
N ALA A 173 2.99 0.72 -15.83
CA ALA A 173 3.63 1.93 -16.35
C ALA A 173 3.24 3.20 -15.56
N LEU A 174 2.00 3.30 -15.06
CA LEU A 174 1.58 4.41 -14.20
C LEU A 174 2.45 4.52 -12.94
N MET A 175 2.82 3.39 -12.37
CA MET A 175 3.60 3.33 -11.14
C MET A 175 5.09 3.63 -11.36
N GLN A 176 5.52 3.78 -12.62
CA GLN A 176 6.89 4.15 -13.00
C GLN A 176 7.06 5.66 -13.25
N ASP A 177 6.03 6.48 -13.02
CA ASP A 177 6.12 7.92 -13.20
C ASP A 177 7.12 8.55 -12.22
N SER A 178 8.22 9.07 -12.75
CA SER A 178 9.27 9.76 -12.02
C SER A 178 9.14 11.28 -12.02
N TRP A 179 8.02 11.81 -12.51
CA TRP A 179 7.74 13.24 -12.50
C TRP A 179 7.74 13.80 -11.07
N ARG A 180 8.30 14.99 -10.90
CA ARG A 180 8.34 15.72 -9.64
C ARG A 180 7.70 17.09 -9.83
N PRO A 181 6.89 17.54 -8.86
CA PRO A 181 6.38 18.91 -8.84
C PRO A 181 7.50 19.92 -8.62
N SER A 182 7.23 21.19 -8.90
CA SER A 182 8.10 22.27 -8.47
C SER A 182 8.18 22.37 -6.95
N ASP A 183 9.27 22.90 -6.45
CA ASP A 183 9.55 22.96 -5.01
C ASP A 183 8.44 23.67 -4.20
N GLY A 184 7.82 24.71 -4.77
CA GLY A 184 6.70 25.41 -4.12
C GLY A 184 5.38 24.63 -4.04
N MET A 185 5.29 23.45 -4.66
CA MET A 185 4.12 22.56 -4.58
C MET A 185 4.37 21.37 -3.62
N LEU A 186 5.55 21.28 -3.02
CA LEU A 186 5.84 20.19 -2.08
C LEU A 186 5.04 20.37 -0.80
N PRO A 187 4.58 19.26 -0.17
CA PRO A 187 3.94 19.35 1.13
C PRO A 187 4.94 19.73 2.21
N GLU A 188 4.44 20.31 3.30
CA GLU A 188 5.20 20.60 4.50
C GLU A 188 4.73 19.71 5.65
N THR A 189 5.38 18.56 5.82
CA THR A 189 4.98 17.56 6.85
C THR A 189 5.90 17.57 8.07
N GLY A 190 6.91 18.46 8.10
CA GLY A 190 7.87 18.59 9.20
C GLY A 190 9.09 17.67 9.08
N VAL A 191 9.21 16.85 8.03
CA VAL A 191 10.36 15.95 7.83
C VAL A 191 11.55 16.63 7.14
N GLY A 192 11.37 17.89 6.72
CA GLY A 192 12.39 18.69 6.03
C GLY A 192 12.35 18.58 4.51
N PHE A 193 12.73 19.67 3.87
CA PHE A 193 12.63 19.88 2.41
C PHE A 193 13.30 18.78 1.55
N ALA A 194 14.47 18.31 1.95
CA ALA A 194 15.19 17.28 1.19
C ALA A 194 14.40 15.97 1.11
N VAL A 195 13.75 15.56 2.19
CA VAL A 195 12.90 14.36 2.25
C VAL A 195 11.62 14.57 1.45
N GLU A 196 10.99 15.75 1.55
CA GLU A 196 9.80 16.08 0.75
C GLU A 196 10.11 15.99 -0.74
N ARG A 197 11.21 16.59 -1.18
CA ARG A 197 11.64 16.58 -2.58
C ARG A 197 12.02 15.18 -3.06
N GLN A 198 12.73 14.39 -2.26
CA GLN A 198 13.09 13.01 -2.60
C GLN A 198 11.86 12.13 -2.79
N SER A 199 10.83 12.33 -1.96
CA SER A 199 9.62 11.51 -1.92
C SER A 199 8.47 12.06 -2.79
N SER A 200 8.73 13.01 -3.70
CA SER A 200 7.70 13.75 -4.42
C SER A 200 7.21 13.10 -5.72
N SER A 201 7.88 12.03 -6.21
CA SER A 201 7.46 11.26 -7.40
C SER A 201 6.68 9.98 -7.01
N VAL A 202 6.00 9.36 -7.98
CA VAL A 202 5.36 8.05 -7.82
C VAL A 202 6.44 6.97 -7.75
N LEU A 203 7.38 6.94 -8.71
CA LEU A 203 8.59 6.09 -8.65
C LEU A 203 9.75 6.89 -8.09
N ILE A 204 10.35 6.42 -7.02
CA ILE A 204 11.55 7.01 -6.40
C ILE A 204 12.78 6.22 -6.84
N ARG A 205 13.61 6.83 -7.68
CA ARG A 205 14.88 6.24 -8.16
C ARG A 205 16.05 6.76 -7.33
N GLY A 206 16.39 6.08 -6.26
CA GLY A 206 17.53 6.44 -5.41
C GLY A 206 18.43 5.25 -5.14
N GLU A 207 19.69 5.52 -4.79
CA GLU A 207 20.69 4.47 -4.51
C GLU A 207 20.54 3.88 -3.10
N GLN A 208 20.18 4.70 -2.12
CA GLN A 208 20.03 4.26 -0.73
C GLN A 208 18.57 4.00 -0.37
N TYR A 209 17.67 4.85 -0.87
CA TYR A 209 16.24 4.85 -0.60
C TYR A 209 15.47 5.03 -1.90
N GLY A 210 14.49 4.17 -2.15
CA GLY A 210 13.68 4.24 -3.38
C GLY A 210 12.56 3.23 -3.40
N THR A 211 11.85 3.18 -4.53
CA THR A 211 10.81 2.18 -4.77
C THR A 211 11.45 0.80 -4.87
N ARG A 212 11.02 -0.11 -3.98
CA ARG A 212 11.50 -1.49 -3.86
C ARG A 212 10.60 -2.50 -4.55
N ALA A 213 9.30 -2.20 -4.60
CA ALA A 213 8.32 -3.06 -5.26
C ALA A 213 7.14 -2.24 -5.77
N THR A 214 6.57 -2.69 -6.89
CA THR A 214 5.23 -2.31 -7.36
C THR A 214 4.35 -3.53 -7.31
N SER A 215 3.22 -3.43 -6.62
CA SER A 215 2.23 -4.51 -6.50
C SER A 215 0.96 -4.14 -7.25
N LEU A 216 0.40 -5.11 -8.00
CA LEU A 216 -0.92 -5.06 -8.62
C LEU A 216 -1.80 -6.12 -7.96
N VAL A 217 -2.92 -5.71 -7.38
CA VAL A 217 -3.94 -6.60 -6.81
C VAL A 217 -5.19 -6.54 -7.67
N ARG A 218 -5.66 -7.70 -8.11
CA ARG A 218 -6.97 -7.89 -8.76
C ARG A 218 -7.81 -8.83 -7.90
N MET A 219 -8.89 -8.33 -7.34
CA MET A 219 -9.89 -9.16 -6.67
C MET A 219 -10.93 -9.55 -7.71
N GLY A 220 -11.01 -10.83 -8.03
CA GLY A 220 -12.02 -11.39 -8.93
C GLY A 220 -13.22 -11.98 -8.18
N ALA A 221 -14.13 -12.61 -8.93
CA ALA A 221 -15.31 -13.26 -8.35
C ALA A 221 -14.96 -14.42 -7.41
N ASP A 222 -13.94 -15.22 -7.76
CA ASP A 222 -13.61 -16.46 -7.05
C ASP A 222 -12.19 -16.51 -6.50
N SER A 223 -11.33 -15.55 -6.86
CA SER A 223 -9.92 -15.52 -6.47
C SER A 223 -9.35 -14.11 -6.46
N MET A 224 -8.19 -13.95 -5.83
CA MET A 224 -7.36 -12.75 -5.93
C MET A 224 -6.07 -13.07 -6.65
N GLN A 225 -5.69 -12.21 -7.57
CA GLN A 225 -4.34 -12.21 -8.15
C GLN A 225 -3.53 -11.08 -7.53
N LEU A 226 -2.32 -11.41 -7.09
CA LEU A 226 -1.32 -10.44 -6.63
C LEU A 226 -0.06 -10.63 -7.45
N THR A 227 0.34 -9.60 -8.19
CA THR A 227 1.59 -9.55 -8.96
C THR A 227 2.49 -8.48 -8.37
N GLU A 228 3.75 -8.82 -8.12
CA GLU A 228 4.75 -7.92 -7.56
C GLU A 228 5.97 -7.84 -8.49
N ARG A 229 6.33 -6.61 -8.92
CA ARG A 229 7.59 -6.27 -9.61
C ARG A 229 8.56 -5.66 -8.63
N SER A 230 9.71 -6.28 -8.45
CA SER A 230 10.76 -5.83 -7.53
C SER A 230 11.78 -4.94 -8.23
N PHE A 231 12.38 -4.00 -7.47
CA PHE A 231 13.41 -3.09 -7.94
C PHE A 231 14.63 -3.07 -7.02
N ALA A 232 15.79 -3.08 -7.63
CA ALA A 232 17.07 -2.76 -7.00
C ALA A 232 17.31 -1.24 -6.96
N ALA A 233 18.41 -0.83 -6.34
CA ALA A 233 18.85 0.56 -6.28
C ALA A 233 18.84 1.25 -7.67
N GLY A 234 18.50 2.52 -7.70
CA GLY A 234 18.34 3.28 -8.95
C GLY A 234 17.08 2.93 -9.74
N GLY A 235 16.16 2.11 -9.20
CA GLY A 235 14.92 1.70 -9.87
C GLY A 235 15.16 0.64 -10.98
N ARG A 236 16.22 -0.14 -10.87
CA ARG A 236 16.52 -1.22 -11.84
C ARG A 236 15.61 -2.42 -11.56
N PRO A 237 14.95 -3.03 -12.58
CA PRO A 237 14.16 -4.24 -12.39
C PRO A 237 14.97 -5.35 -11.71
N ALA A 238 14.35 -6.06 -10.76
CA ALA A 238 15.00 -7.11 -9.97
C ALA A 238 14.20 -8.43 -9.93
N GLY A 239 13.06 -8.49 -10.58
CA GLY A 239 12.24 -9.68 -10.71
C GLY A 239 10.75 -9.39 -10.67
N GLU A 240 9.97 -10.42 -11.02
CA GLU A 240 8.51 -10.42 -10.95
C GLU A 240 8.02 -11.73 -10.35
N CYS A 241 7.01 -11.66 -9.52
CA CYS A 241 6.32 -12.82 -8.96
C CYS A 241 4.81 -12.57 -9.01
N SER A 242 4.03 -13.61 -9.36
CA SER A 242 2.57 -13.56 -9.36
C SER A 242 1.99 -14.77 -8.64
N LEU A 243 0.98 -14.55 -7.81
CA LEU A 243 0.23 -15.59 -7.10
C LEU A 243 -1.25 -15.41 -7.32
N VAL A 244 -1.98 -16.53 -7.37
CA VAL A 244 -3.45 -16.57 -7.35
C VAL A 244 -3.88 -17.27 -6.06
N VAL A 245 -4.76 -16.62 -5.31
CA VAL A 245 -5.27 -17.07 -4.01
C VAL A 245 -6.80 -17.16 -4.10
N ALA A 246 -7.35 -18.34 -3.84
CA ALA A 246 -8.78 -18.63 -3.87
C ALA A 246 -9.49 -18.31 -2.54
#